data_3f59efff23f7bbb66acf238213869cbe
#
_entry.id   3f59efff23f7bbb66acf238213869cbe
#
_cell.length_a   1.000
_cell.length_b   1.000
_cell.length_c   1.000
_cell.angle_alpha   90.00
_cell.angle_beta   90.00
_cell.angle_gamma   90.00
#
_symmetry.space_group_name_H-M   'P 1'
#
loop_
_entity.id
_entity.type
_entity.pdbx_description
1 polymer ?
#
loop_
_entity_poly.entity_id
_entity_poly.type
_entity_poly.pdbx_seq_one_letter_code
_entity_poly.pdbx_strand_id
1 'polypeptide(L)'
;MKGSHINHGGVAGNTPIGGEHNHDTIGMLTLDAQGRLAASCTTSGMSYKMHGRVGDSPIIGAGIFVDGEVGAAVCTGVGEIAMRTVASFLVVEKMRGGATAQQACEEAIARMIKITGDPKQVQVGLLALSPGGKVGAFAIQSGFTYALGNSSGNKMHEALHAI
;
A
#
# COMPACT_ATOMS: atom_id res chain seq x y z
N MET A 1 2.33 -27.20 -3.48
CA MET A 1 2.86 -25.86 -3.70
C MET A 1 3.36 -25.77 -5.13
N LYS A 2 2.63 -25.09 -6.02
CA LYS A 2 3.12 -24.79 -7.37
C LYS A 2 3.50 -23.31 -7.35
N GLY A 3 4.80 -23.03 -7.22
CA GLY A 3 5.33 -21.69 -7.40
C GLY A 3 5.25 -21.34 -8.90
N SER A 4 4.56 -20.27 -9.23
CA SER A 4 4.64 -19.68 -10.55
C SER A 4 6.00 -19.01 -10.71
N HIS A 5 6.94 -19.71 -11.32
CA HIS A 5 8.16 -19.10 -11.82
C HIS A 5 7.78 -18.20 -12.99
N ILE A 6 7.86 -16.90 -12.81
CA ILE A 6 7.91 -15.96 -13.93
C ILE A 6 9.28 -16.12 -14.56
N ASN A 7 9.32 -16.75 -15.73
CA ASN A 7 10.55 -16.99 -16.46
C ASN A 7 10.97 -15.69 -17.15
N HIS A 8 11.92 -14.97 -16.59
CA HIS A 8 12.58 -13.84 -17.24
C HIS A 8 13.60 -14.37 -18.27
N GLY A 9 13.09 -15.08 -19.26
CA GLY A 9 13.89 -15.47 -20.43
C GLY A 9 14.26 -14.23 -21.22
N GLY A 10 15.51 -13.80 -21.11
CA GLY A 10 16.04 -12.66 -21.82
C GLY A 10 15.93 -12.87 -23.34
N VAL A 11 15.11 -12.03 -23.97
CA VAL A 11 15.27 -11.69 -25.38
C VAL A 11 15.83 -10.29 -25.42
N ALA A 12 17.09 -10.18 -25.90
CA ALA A 12 17.68 -8.90 -26.25
C ALA A 12 16.90 -8.32 -27.46
N GLY A 13 15.80 -7.69 -27.20
CA GLY A 13 14.97 -6.94 -28.12
C GLY A 13 14.45 -5.74 -27.38
N ASN A 14 14.47 -4.60 -27.99
CA ASN A 14 14.02 -3.30 -27.52
C ASN A 14 12.58 -3.35 -26.95
N THR A 15 12.40 -4.02 -25.82
CA THR A 15 11.12 -4.00 -25.10
C THR A 15 11.06 -2.65 -24.39
N PRO A 16 10.06 -1.82 -24.68
CA PRO A 16 9.92 -0.54 -23.98
C PRO A 16 9.90 -0.79 -22.47
N ILE A 17 10.76 -0.11 -21.74
CA ILE A 17 10.70 -0.09 -20.28
C ILE A 17 9.35 0.50 -19.91
N GLY A 18 8.48 -0.26 -19.21
CA GLY A 18 7.17 0.19 -18.81
C GLY A 18 6.00 -0.33 -19.64
N GLY A 19 6.03 -1.55 -20.14
CA GLY A 19 4.89 -2.21 -20.81
C GLY A 19 3.76 -2.60 -19.85
N GLU A 20 2.67 -3.14 -20.39
CA GLU A 20 1.46 -3.57 -19.68
C GLU A 20 1.75 -4.46 -18.45
N HIS A 21 2.73 -5.35 -18.56
CA HIS A 21 3.07 -6.28 -17.48
C HIS A 21 4.21 -5.81 -16.57
N ASN A 22 4.68 -4.58 -16.74
CA ASN A 22 5.78 -4.04 -15.94
C ASN A 22 5.26 -3.07 -14.88
N HIS A 23 4.40 -3.56 -14.03
CA HIS A 23 3.83 -2.86 -12.88
C HIS A 23 3.54 -3.87 -11.78
N ASP A 24 3.88 -3.54 -10.57
CA ASP A 24 3.46 -4.23 -9.36
C ASP A 24 3.94 -3.45 -8.13
N THR A 25 3.24 -3.61 -7.02
CA THR A 25 3.63 -3.04 -5.73
C THR A 25 3.22 -3.97 -4.61
N ILE A 26 4.13 -4.22 -3.70
CA ILE A 26 3.86 -4.95 -2.47
C ILE A 26 4.33 -4.14 -1.27
N GLY A 27 3.51 -4.08 -0.23
CA GLY A 27 3.85 -3.52 1.07
C GLY A 27 3.75 -4.58 2.16
N MET A 28 4.57 -4.45 3.19
CA MET A 28 4.55 -5.34 4.35
C MET A 28 4.67 -4.52 5.64
N LEU A 29 3.83 -4.85 6.60
CA LEU A 29 3.88 -4.34 7.97
C LEU A 29 4.16 -5.50 8.92
N THR A 30 5.02 -5.30 9.89
CA THR A 30 5.36 -6.33 10.88
C THR A 30 5.32 -5.77 12.29
N LEU A 31 4.94 -6.62 13.23
CA LEU A 31 4.98 -6.37 14.66
C LEU A 31 5.68 -7.56 15.33
N ASP A 32 6.75 -7.31 16.04
CA ASP A 32 7.46 -8.36 16.74
C ASP A 32 6.89 -8.64 18.16
N ALA A 33 7.43 -9.67 18.82
CA ALA A 33 7.00 -10.05 20.16
C ALA A 33 7.31 -8.98 21.23
N GLN A 34 8.16 -8.02 20.94
CA GLN A 34 8.49 -6.89 21.80
C GLN A 34 7.62 -5.65 21.52
N GLY A 35 6.67 -5.75 20.61
CA GLY A 35 5.80 -4.63 20.23
C GLY A 35 6.44 -3.63 19.25
N ARG A 36 7.58 -3.98 18.64
CA ARG A 36 8.25 -3.10 17.67
C ARG A 36 7.65 -3.26 16.29
N LEU A 37 7.32 -2.14 15.69
CA LEU A 37 6.80 -2.06 14.34
C LEU A 37 7.92 -1.88 13.31
N ALA A 38 7.79 -2.54 12.17
CA ALA A 38 8.61 -2.29 11.00
C ALA A 38 7.74 -2.39 9.73
N ALA A 39 8.20 -1.76 8.65
CA ALA A 39 7.52 -1.81 7.38
C ALA A 39 8.52 -1.88 6.23
N SER A 40 8.09 -2.46 5.11
CA SER A 40 8.82 -2.44 3.86
C SER A 40 7.85 -2.30 2.68
N CYS A 41 8.34 -1.79 1.58
CA CYS A 41 7.63 -1.83 0.31
C CYS A 41 8.60 -1.98 -0.85
N THR A 42 8.10 -2.54 -1.95
CA THR A 42 8.83 -2.66 -3.21
C THR A 42 7.88 -2.51 -4.37
N THR A 43 8.36 -2.01 -5.49
CA THR A 43 7.54 -1.75 -6.67
C THR A 43 8.37 -1.85 -7.94
N SER A 44 7.74 -2.28 -9.02
CA SER A 44 8.22 -2.06 -10.40
C SER A 44 7.63 -0.78 -11.02
N GLY A 45 6.83 -0.04 -10.26
CA GLY A 45 6.20 1.21 -10.68
C GLY A 45 4.88 1.01 -11.43
N MET A 46 4.45 2.05 -12.13
CA MET A 46 3.22 2.07 -12.92
C MET A 46 3.45 1.53 -14.32
N SER A 47 2.45 0.87 -14.91
CA SER A 47 2.46 0.48 -16.33
C SER A 47 2.73 1.69 -17.22
N TYR A 48 3.45 1.50 -18.31
CA TYR A 48 3.75 2.54 -19.31
C TYR A 48 4.36 3.83 -18.76
N LYS A 49 4.99 3.76 -17.58
CA LYS A 49 5.65 4.92 -16.97
C LYS A 49 6.73 5.50 -17.86
N MET A 50 6.87 6.80 -17.86
CA MET A 50 7.97 7.49 -18.51
C MET A 50 9.29 7.27 -17.76
N HIS A 51 10.40 7.33 -18.47
CA HIS A 51 11.74 7.34 -17.85
C HIS A 51 11.85 8.47 -16.83
N GLY A 52 12.36 8.15 -15.64
CA GLY A 52 12.50 9.10 -14.54
C GLY A 52 11.24 9.27 -13.67
N ARG A 53 10.10 8.63 -14.00
CA ARG A 53 8.93 8.65 -13.12
C ARG A 53 9.23 7.92 -11.82
N VAL A 54 8.96 8.59 -10.71
CA VAL A 54 9.02 8.06 -9.36
C VAL A 54 7.61 8.07 -8.77
N GLY A 55 7.16 6.95 -8.21
CA GLY A 55 5.92 6.83 -7.46
C GLY A 55 6.10 7.08 -5.97
N ASP A 56 5.13 6.66 -5.20
CA ASP A 56 5.06 6.84 -3.75
C ASP A 56 6.00 5.92 -2.95
N SER A 57 6.27 4.71 -3.45
CA SER A 57 6.97 3.66 -2.69
C SER A 57 8.34 4.08 -2.11
N PRO A 58 9.22 4.84 -2.82
CA PRO A 58 10.49 5.27 -2.26
C PRO A 58 10.38 6.53 -1.38
N ILE A 59 9.18 7.09 -1.22
CA ILE A 59 8.97 8.34 -0.48
C ILE A 59 8.38 8.03 0.89
N ILE A 60 9.20 8.23 1.94
CA ILE A 60 8.75 8.07 3.32
C ILE A 60 7.62 9.03 3.62
N GLY A 61 6.54 8.50 4.16
CA GLY A 61 5.30 9.22 4.39
C GLY A 61 4.25 9.01 3.29
N ALA A 62 4.65 8.79 2.04
CA ALA A 62 3.74 8.49 0.94
C ALA A 62 3.45 6.99 0.83
N GLY A 63 4.39 6.19 0.35
CA GLY A 63 4.22 4.75 0.19
C GLY A 63 4.32 3.95 1.49
N ILE A 64 5.07 4.47 2.46
CA ILE A 64 5.40 3.79 3.72
C ILE A 64 5.64 4.81 4.83
N PHE A 65 5.16 4.51 6.04
CA PHE A 65 5.49 5.27 7.25
C PHE A 65 5.36 4.39 8.50
N VAL A 66 6.28 4.57 9.45
CA VAL A 66 6.27 3.87 10.75
C VAL A 66 6.58 4.86 11.86
N ASP A 67 5.73 4.87 12.87
CA ASP A 67 5.98 5.44 14.18
C ASP A 67 5.75 4.36 15.23
N GLY A 68 6.80 3.94 15.93
CA GLY A 68 6.74 2.81 16.86
C GLY A 68 5.76 2.98 18.02
N GLU A 69 5.40 4.22 18.37
CA GLU A 69 4.45 4.53 19.45
C GLU A 69 3.00 4.58 18.96
N VAL A 70 2.77 4.80 17.66
CA VAL A 70 1.46 5.09 17.09
C VAL A 70 0.97 4.00 16.15
N GLY A 71 1.82 3.62 15.18
CA GLY A 71 1.43 2.66 14.16
C GLY A 71 2.32 2.67 12.92
N ALA A 72 1.99 1.80 12.01
CA ALA A 72 2.65 1.69 10.71
C ALA A 72 1.60 1.64 9.61
N ALA A 73 1.93 2.20 8.43
CA ALA A 73 1.06 2.15 7.26
C ALA A 73 1.87 1.99 5.97
N VAL A 74 1.27 1.33 5.00
CA VAL A 74 1.74 1.25 3.61
C VAL A 74 0.60 1.58 2.65
N CYS A 75 0.97 2.16 1.51
CA CYS A 75 0.07 2.56 0.44
C CYS A 75 0.47 1.87 -0.86
N THR A 76 -0.51 1.52 -1.69
CA THR A 76 -0.31 1.01 -3.04
C THR A 76 -1.36 1.57 -3.99
N GLY A 77 -1.08 1.53 -5.29
CA GLY A 77 -1.97 2.00 -6.34
C GLY A 77 -1.43 3.21 -7.08
N VAL A 78 -2.26 4.22 -7.34
CA VAL A 78 -1.84 5.43 -8.07
C VAL A 78 -0.95 6.30 -7.17
N GLY A 79 0.37 6.18 -7.34
CA GLY A 79 1.38 6.81 -6.51
C GLY A 79 1.28 8.32 -6.43
N GLU A 80 0.85 8.99 -7.49
CA GLU A 80 0.64 10.43 -7.54
C GLU A 80 -0.43 10.92 -6.55
N ILE A 81 -1.47 10.11 -6.29
CA ILE A 81 -2.49 10.41 -5.28
C ILE A 81 -1.91 10.19 -3.89
N ALA A 82 -1.18 9.07 -3.69
CA ALA A 82 -0.51 8.78 -2.43
C ALA A 82 0.49 9.88 -2.04
N MET A 83 1.28 10.38 -2.98
CA MET A 83 2.22 11.48 -2.76
C MET A 83 1.51 12.79 -2.40
N ARG A 84 0.46 13.16 -3.13
CA ARG A 84 -0.30 14.41 -2.88
C ARG A 84 -0.99 14.44 -1.52
N THR A 85 -1.26 13.29 -0.95
CA THR A 85 -1.89 13.16 0.37
C THR A 85 -0.91 12.80 1.48
N VAL A 86 0.34 12.48 1.14
CA VAL A 86 1.33 11.91 2.06
C VAL A 86 0.71 10.71 2.81
N ALA A 87 0.20 9.77 2.04
CA ALA A 87 -0.84 8.81 2.41
C ALA A 87 -0.55 8.00 3.67
N SER A 88 0.61 7.37 3.75
CA SER A 88 0.97 6.52 4.90
C SER A 88 1.20 7.33 6.17
N PHE A 89 1.79 8.53 6.05
CA PHE A 89 1.92 9.48 7.15
C PHE A 89 0.54 9.94 7.64
N LEU A 90 -0.37 10.31 6.72
CA LEU A 90 -1.72 10.73 7.07
C LEU A 90 -2.47 9.66 7.89
N VAL A 91 -2.35 8.38 7.49
CA VAL A 91 -2.95 7.27 8.25
C VAL A 91 -2.40 7.22 9.68
N VAL A 92 -1.08 7.26 9.84
CA VAL A 92 -0.46 7.19 11.18
C VAL A 92 -0.82 8.44 12.00
N GLU A 93 -0.87 9.64 11.41
CA GLU A 93 -1.32 10.84 12.12
C GLU A 93 -2.80 10.80 12.53
N LYS A 94 -3.66 10.17 11.74
CA LYS A 94 -5.04 9.89 12.17
C LYS A 94 -5.07 8.95 13.38
N MET A 95 -4.24 7.90 13.38
CA MET A 95 -4.10 7.00 14.51
C MET A 95 -3.56 7.74 15.75
N ARG A 96 -2.60 8.66 15.58
CA ARG A 96 -2.11 9.53 16.66
C ARG A 96 -3.22 10.38 17.26
N GLY A 97 -4.15 10.82 16.43
CA GLY A 97 -5.36 11.56 16.85
C GLY A 97 -6.44 10.71 17.51
N GLY A 98 -6.20 9.39 17.69
CA GLY A 98 -7.11 8.47 18.39
C GLY A 98 -7.99 7.61 17.47
N ALA A 99 -7.87 7.72 16.15
CA ALA A 99 -8.57 6.83 15.24
C ALA A 99 -8.01 5.40 15.33
N THR A 100 -8.86 4.41 15.18
CA THR A 100 -8.41 3.02 14.96
C THR A 100 -7.69 2.91 13.62
N ALA A 101 -6.87 1.86 13.43
CA ALA A 101 -6.19 1.60 12.15
C ALA A 101 -7.18 1.55 10.97
N GLN A 102 -8.37 0.96 11.19
CA GLN A 102 -9.43 0.91 10.17
C GLN A 102 -9.99 2.29 9.85
N GLN A 103 -10.41 3.05 10.85
CA GLN A 103 -10.93 4.41 10.68
C GLN A 103 -9.90 5.34 10.01
N ALA A 104 -8.64 5.21 10.38
CA ALA A 104 -7.56 6.00 9.81
C ALA A 104 -7.40 5.74 8.29
N CYS A 105 -7.49 4.48 7.85
CA CYS A 105 -7.49 4.13 6.43
C CYS A 105 -8.73 4.70 5.71
N GLU A 106 -9.92 4.56 6.29
CA GLU A 106 -11.17 5.10 5.73
C GLU A 106 -11.12 6.61 5.54
N GLU A 107 -10.67 7.35 6.56
CA GLU A 107 -10.55 8.81 6.49
C GLU A 107 -9.49 9.27 5.49
N ALA A 108 -8.37 8.54 5.38
CA ALA A 108 -7.35 8.83 4.39
C ALA A 108 -7.86 8.58 2.96
N ILE A 109 -8.55 7.48 2.70
CA ILE A 109 -9.20 7.22 1.41
C ILE A 109 -10.26 8.29 1.09
N ALA A 110 -11.08 8.67 2.05
CA ALA A 110 -12.04 9.76 1.86
C ALA A 110 -11.37 11.09 1.46
N ARG A 111 -10.20 11.39 2.02
CA ARG A 111 -9.38 12.54 1.61
C ARG A 111 -8.84 12.41 0.19
N MET A 112 -8.39 11.20 -0.19
CA MET A 112 -7.89 10.92 -1.54
C MET A 112 -8.99 11.10 -2.59
N ILE A 113 -10.17 10.57 -2.35
CA ILE A 113 -11.33 10.72 -3.23
C ILE A 113 -11.64 12.21 -3.50
N LYS A 114 -11.56 13.06 -2.48
CA LYS A 114 -11.81 14.51 -2.63
C LYS A 114 -10.82 15.23 -3.55
N ILE A 115 -9.60 14.73 -3.70
CA ILE A 115 -8.58 15.35 -4.56
C ILE A 115 -8.42 14.67 -5.91
N THR A 116 -9.14 13.58 -6.12
CA THR A 116 -9.16 12.81 -7.36
C THR A 116 -10.29 13.33 -8.24
N GLY A 117 -10.05 13.48 -9.55
CA GLY A 117 -11.07 13.96 -10.47
C GLY A 117 -12.21 12.96 -10.65
N ASP A 118 -11.86 11.71 -10.98
CA ASP A 118 -12.82 10.60 -11.09
C ASP A 118 -12.30 9.39 -10.31
N PRO A 119 -12.86 9.10 -9.13
CA PRO A 119 -12.40 8.00 -8.30
C PRO A 119 -12.65 6.61 -8.91
N LYS A 120 -13.52 6.49 -9.91
CA LYS A 120 -13.75 5.22 -10.62
C LYS A 120 -12.61 4.81 -11.54
N GLN A 121 -11.72 5.73 -11.88
CA GLN A 121 -10.58 5.48 -12.76
C GLN A 121 -9.27 5.26 -11.99
N VAL A 122 -9.31 5.29 -10.68
CA VAL A 122 -8.10 5.17 -9.86
C VAL A 122 -8.30 4.14 -8.75
N GLN A 123 -7.24 3.39 -8.48
CA GLN A 123 -7.21 2.50 -7.33
C GLN A 123 -6.09 2.91 -6.40
N VAL A 124 -6.41 3.01 -5.11
CA VAL A 124 -5.45 3.15 -4.02
C VAL A 124 -5.91 2.28 -2.87
N GLY A 125 -5.01 1.49 -2.32
CA GLY A 125 -5.23 0.66 -1.14
C GLY A 125 -4.29 1.07 -0.01
N LEU A 126 -4.80 1.08 1.19
CA LEU A 126 -4.08 1.35 2.43
C LEU A 126 -4.16 0.16 3.37
N LEU A 127 -3.02 -0.17 3.99
CA LEU A 127 -2.93 -1.13 5.07
C LEU A 127 -2.25 -0.47 6.26
N ALA A 128 -2.81 -0.63 7.46
CA ALA A 128 -2.28 -0.07 8.69
C ALA A 128 -2.21 -1.12 9.80
N LEU A 129 -1.25 -0.96 10.70
CA LEU A 129 -1.01 -1.84 11.85
C LEU A 129 -0.71 -0.99 13.08
N SER A 130 -1.45 -1.22 14.17
CA SER A 130 -1.20 -0.58 15.45
C SER A 130 -0.18 -1.35 16.30
N PRO A 131 0.46 -0.74 17.32
CA PRO A 131 1.32 -1.43 18.27
C PRO A 131 0.61 -2.55 19.05
N GLY A 132 -0.72 -2.46 19.19
CA GLY A 132 -1.57 -3.50 19.79
C GLY A 132 -1.96 -4.63 18.82
N GLY A 133 -1.38 -4.69 17.61
CA GLY A 133 -1.63 -5.74 16.63
C GLY A 133 -2.98 -5.63 15.91
N LYS A 134 -3.65 -4.48 16.00
CA LYS A 134 -4.89 -4.24 15.24
C LYS A 134 -4.56 -3.80 13.83
N VAL A 135 -5.18 -4.47 12.88
CA VAL A 135 -5.02 -4.21 11.44
C VAL A 135 -6.20 -3.36 10.94
N GLY A 136 -5.94 -2.45 10.03
CA GLY A 136 -6.93 -1.74 9.23
C GLY A 136 -6.55 -1.79 7.76
N ALA A 137 -7.53 -1.98 6.90
CA ALA A 137 -7.33 -1.96 5.44
C ALA A 137 -8.54 -1.35 4.75
N PHE A 138 -8.30 -0.44 3.82
CA PHE A 138 -9.35 0.20 3.06
C PHE A 138 -8.85 0.65 1.70
N ALA A 139 -9.71 0.65 0.69
CA ALA A 139 -9.35 1.02 -0.67
C ALA A 139 -10.38 1.98 -1.30
N ILE A 140 -10.01 2.59 -2.43
CA ILE A 140 -10.98 3.36 -3.21
C ILE A 140 -11.98 2.41 -3.84
N GLN A 141 -11.52 1.40 -4.58
CA GLN A 141 -12.35 0.40 -5.27
C GLN A 141 -12.13 -1.00 -4.68
N SER A 142 -13.02 -1.92 -5.00
CA SER A 142 -12.90 -3.35 -4.67
C SER A 142 -11.62 -3.98 -5.24
N GLY A 143 -11.27 -5.18 -4.74
CA GLY A 143 -10.15 -5.98 -5.24
C GLY A 143 -8.81 -5.74 -4.55
N PHE A 144 -8.71 -4.84 -3.57
CA PHE A 144 -7.53 -4.75 -2.73
C PHE A 144 -7.53 -5.88 -1.71
N THR A 145 -6.49 -6.70 -1.73
CA THR A 145 -6.33 -7.85 -0.83
C THR A 145 -5.05 -7.74 0.00
N TYR A 146 -5.06 -8.33 1.18
CA TYR A 146 -3.89 -8.43 2.04
C TYR A 146 -3.83 -9.79 2.73
N ALA A 147 -2.63 -10.26 3.03
CA ALA A 147 -2.40 -11.45 3.84
C ALA A 147 -2.10 -11.06 5.29
N LEU A 148 -2.77 -11.68 6.24
CA LEU A 148 -2.47 -11.56 7.66
C LEU A 148 -1.86 -12.87 8.16
N GLY A 149 -0.59 -12.81 8.58
CA GLY A 149 0.12 -13.92 9.18
C GLY A 149 0.34 -13.71 10.67
N ASN A 150 0.16 -14.76 11.46
CA ASN A 150 0.47 -14.83 12.88
C ASN A 150 0.86 -16.26 13.31
N SER A 151 1.04 -16.52 14.60
CA SER A 151 1.38 -17.85 15.13
C SER A 151 0.36 -18.94 14.80
N SER A 152 -0.89 -18.58 14.47
CA SER A 152 -1.96 -19.51 14.10
C SER A 152 -1.99 -19.84 12.61
N GLY A 153 -1.17 -19.18 11.79
CA GLY A 153 -1.10 -19.36 10.36
C GLY A 153 -1.21 -18.06 9.57
N ASN A 154 -1.52 -18.19 8.28
CA ASN A 154 -1.73 -17.03 7.43
C ASN A 154 -3.08 -17.15 6.69
N LYS A 155 -3.72 -16.00 6.43
CA LYS A 155 -5.00 -15.92 5.75
C LYS A 155 -5.06 -14.69 4.87
N MET A 156 -5.62 -14.86 3.66
CA MET A 156 -5.96 -13.76 2.77
C MET A 156 -7.27 -13.11 3.19
N HIS A 157 -7.30 -11.82 3.09
CA HIS A 157 -8.46 -10.97 3.35
C HIS A 157 -8.67 -10.02 2.17
N GLU A 158 -9.91 -9.72 1.88
CA GLU A 158 -10.29 -8.61 1.02
C GLU A 158 -10.55 -7.38 1.90
N ALA A 159 -10.02 -6.24 1.50
CA ALA A 159 -10.24 -4.99 2.21
C ALA A 159 -11.63 -4.41 1.87
N LEU A 160 -12.21 -3.67 2.79
CA LEU A 160 -13.36 -2.83 2.51
C LEU A 160 -12.97 -1.70 1.55
N HIS A 161 -13.95 -1.15 0.85
CA HIS A 161 -13.73 -0.12 -0.17
C HIS A 161 -14.84 0.94 -0.15
N ALA A 162 -14.55 2.09 -0.78
CA ALA A 162 -15.46 3.23 -0.78
C ALA A 162 -16.50 3.16 -1.90
N ILE A 163 -16.11 2.62 -3.07
CA ILE A 163 -16.99 2.52 -4.26
C ILE A 163 -16.82 1.17 -4.95
#